data_7581d06fb0bba2e33c7d10cb995dd8fe
#
_entry.id   7581d06fb0bba2e33c7d10cb995dd8fe
#
_cell.length_a   1.000
_cell.length_b   1.000
_cell.length_c   1.000
_cell.angle_alpha   90.00
_cell.angle_beta   90.00
_cell.angle_gamma   90.00
#
_symmetry.space_group_name_H-M   'P 1'
#
loop_
_entity.id
_entity.type
_entity.pdbx_description
1 polymer ?
#
loop_
_entity_poly.entity_id
_entity_poly.type
_entity_poly.pdbx_seq_one_letter_code
_entity_poly.pdbx_strand_id
1 'polypeptide(L)'
;MERIPFGISRLDTTLGGGAPRGSVVLLTGEAGAGGREFMYTSAVMSATAHTDERLFNLHYGQRATNAVLPEEVHYLSFTDSYTQFEEELELSMETELARTGLERIEFKSLADSYFRTSAVPRDWYVDESTSRGTYPGEQQNLVNLTGDVLNERAPNNLVVIDSLSDLVSATGEQLEWADIIYFVKGLRRVANEWGGLILLHVDHDTLTETEHGQIIDSCSGALRFRWSTGGSVLARTLMLKSFRGILSQIDEDDLVEFESELGGSGFTVSNVRKIR
;
A
#
# COMPACT_ATOMS: atom_id res chain seq x y z
N MET A 1 17.76 -9.01 11.57
CA MET A 1 16.49 -8.33 11.84
C MET A 1 15.49 -8.84 10.81
N GLU A 2 14.33 -9.29 11.25
CA GLU A 2 13.28 -9.81 10.36
C GLU A 2 12.76 -8.72 9.43
N ARG A 3 12.46 -9.10 8.19
CA ARG A 3 11.97 -8.24 7.13
C ARG A 3 10.69 -8.81 6.54
N ILE A 4 9.76 -7.94 6.15
CA ILE A 4 8.57 -8.33 5.40
C ILE A 4 8.78 -7.88 3.95
N PRO A 5 8.77 -8.82 2.98
CA PRO A 5 8.93 -8.49 1.57
C PRO A 5 7.78 -7.60 1.06
N PHE A 6 8.10 -6.70 0.16
CA PHE A 6 7.09 -5.96 -0.61
C PHE A 6 6.48 -6.79 -1.74
N GLY A 7 7.04 -7.97 -2.02
CA GLY A 7 6.64 -8.77 -3.17
C GLY A 7 7.28 -8.32 -4.49
N ILE A 8 8.22 -7.40 -4.45
CA ILE A 8 8.98 -6.93 -5.61
C ILE A 8 10.44 -7.35 -5.42
N SER A 9 10.81 -8.47 -6.05
CA SER A 9 12.05 -9.21 -5.79
C SER A 9 13.31 -8.35 -5.74
N ARG A 10 13.50 -7.48 -6.72
CA ARG A 10 14.70 -6.64 -6.79
C ARG A 10 14.72 -5.53 -5.74
N LEU A 11 13.57 -4.92 -5.46
CA LEU A 11 13.43 -3.94 -4.38
C LEU A 11 13.74 -4.59 -3.03
N ASP A 12 13.14 -5.75 -2.78
CA ASP A 12 13.35 -6.50 -1.54
C ASP A 12 14.81 -6.92 -1.37
N THR A 13 15.45 -7.35 -2.45
CA THR A 13 16.90 -7.67 -2.43
C THR A 13 17.75 -6.45 -2.07
N THR A 14 17.47 -5.29 -2.67
CA THR A 14 18.20 -4.04 -2.38
C THR A 14 17.98 -3.60 -0.93
N LEU A 15 16.80 -3.84 -0.36
CA LEU A 15 16.45 -3.52 1.02
C LEU A 15 16.87 -4.62 2.03
N GLY A 16 17.60 -5.64 1.58
CA GLY A 16 18.04 -6.74 2.43
C GLY A 16 16.91 -7.62 2.95
N GLY A 17 15.86 -7.82 2.12
CA GLY A 17 14.72 -8.70 2.37
C GLY A 17 13.37 -8.02 2.51
N GLY A 18 13.29 -6.69 2.31
CA GLY A 18 12.06 -5.91 2.39
C GLY A 18 12.02 -4.89 3.52
N ALA A 19 10.82 -4.51 3.96
CA ALA A 19 10.62 -3.57 5.06
C ALA A 19 10.94 -4.19 6.43
N PRO A 20 11.45 -3.43 7.41
CA PRO A 20 11.49 -3.89 8.79
C PRO A 20 10.09 -4.28 9.26
N ARG A 21 10.01 -5.35 10.01
CA ARG A 21 8.77 -5.76 10.66
C ARG A 21 8.20 -4.63 11.53
N GLY A 22 6.90 -4.44 11.48
CA GLY A 22 6.23 -3.35 12.21
C GLY A 22 6.36 -1.97 11.54
N SER A 23 6.53 -1.94 10.22
CA SER A 23 6.64 -0.69 9.47
C SER A 23 5.32 -0.19 8.91
N VAL A 24 5.17 1.14 8.90
CA VAL A 24 4.20 1.86 8.07
C VAL A 24 4.97 2.51 6.93
N VAL A 25 4.68 2.13 5.70
CA VAL A 25 5.37 2.61 4.50
C VAL A 25 4.43 3.43 3.65
N LEU A 26 4.79 4.69 3.43
CA LEU A 26 4.06 5.59 2.55
C LEU A 26 4.41 5.28 1.09
N LEU A 27 3.38 5.13 0.28
CA LEU A 27 3.46 5.05 -1.17
C LEU A 27 2.89 6.34 -1.74
N THR A 28 3.75 7.25 -2.21
CA THR A 28 3.31 8.53 -2.77
C THR A 28 3.71 8.62 -4.23
N GLY A 29 2.81 9.07 -5.10
CA GLY A 29 3.12 9.10 -6.52
C GLY A 29 2.20 9.95 -7.35
N GLU A 30 2.70 10.27 -8.55
CA GLU A 30 1.93 10.90 -9.62
C GLU A 30 0.92 9.89 -10.18
N ALA A 31 -0.23 10.37 -10.63
CA ALA A 31 -1.26 9.52 -11.22
C ALA A 31 -0.70 8.64 -12.37
N GLY A 32 -0.95 7.32 -12.30
CA GLY A 32 -0.48 6.35 -13.28
C GLY A 32 1.03 6.03 -13.22
N ALA A 33 1.77 6.54 -12.25
CA ALA A 33 3.21 6.25 -12.11
C ALA A 33 3.52 4.87 -11.49
N GLY A 34 2.49 4.10 -11.12
CA GLY A 34 2.64 2.71 -10.68
C GLY A 34 2.43 2.47 -9.18
N GLY A 35 1.97 3.47 -8.42
CA GLY A 35 1.74 3.33 -6.97
C GLY A 35 0.67 2.30 -6.63
N ARG A 36 -0.45 2.29 -7.37
CA ARG A 36 -1.56 1.34 -7.17
C ARG A 36 -1.15 -0.07 -7.62
N GLU A 37 -0.51 -0.20 -8.77
CA GLU A 37 0.00 -1.47 -9.26
C GLU A 37 1.08 -2.09 -8.35
N PHE A 38 1.84 -1.24 -7.67
CA PHE A 38 2.75 -1.69 -6.61
C PHE A 38 1.98 -2.32 -5.44
N MET A 39 0.90 -1.70 -4.97
CA MET A 39 0.06 -2.24 -3.89
C MET A 39 -0.57 -3.58 -4.30
N TYR A 40 -1.12 -3.66 -5.51
CA TYR A 40 -1.70 -4.88 -6.05
C TYR A 40 -0.66 -6.01 -6.09
N THR A 41 0.52 -5.72 -6.62
CA THR A 41 1.60 -6.70 -6.69
C THR A 41 2.05 -7.15 -5.30
N SER A 42 2.17 -6.22 -4.35
CA SER A 42 2.55 -6.53 -2.97
C SER A 42 1.52 -7.44 -2.29
N ALA A 43 0.23 -7.14 -2.45
CA ALA A 43 -0.85 -7.94 -1.88
C ALA A 43 -0.89 -9.35 -2.52
N VAL A 44 -0.88 -9.42 -3.85
CA VAL A 44 -0.96 -10.69 -4.59
C VAL A 44 0.25 -11.57 -4.32
N MET A 45 1.46 -11.04 -4.37
CA MET A 45 2.67 -11.82 -4.10
C MET A 45 2.72 -12.35 -2.67
N SER A 46 2.31 -11.54 -1.69
CA SER A 46 2.24 -11.98 -0.28
C SER A 46 1.21 -13.09 -0.09
N ALA A 47 0.05 -13.00 -0.74
CA ALA A 47 -0.99 -14.01 -0.69
C ALA A 47 -0.58 -15.29 -1.43
N THR A 48 -0.02 -15.16 -2.65
CA THR A 48 0.42 -16.29 -3.49
C THR A 48 1.52 -17.11 -2.80
N ALA A 49 2.39 -16.45 -2.02
CA ALA A 49 3.44 -17.16 -1.27
C ALA A 49 2.89 -18.20 -0.26
N HIS A 50 1.62 -18.08 0.15
CA HIS A 50 0.93 -19.05 1.01
C HIS A 50 0.02 -20.03 0.25
N THR A 51 -0.39 -19.67 -0.98
CA THR A 51 -1.34 -20.45 -1.78
C THR A 51 -0.60 -21.38 -2.73
N ASP A 52 0.35 -20.84 -3.49
CA ASP A 52 1.14 -21.58 -4.49
C ASP A 52 2.61 -21.11 -4.48
N GLU A 53 3.46 -21.83 -3.73
CA GLU A 53 4.89 -21.55 -3.65
C GLU A 53 5.60 -21.64 -5.00
N ARG A 54 5.13 -22.51 -5.92
CA ARG A 54 5.73 -22.66 -7.25
C ARG A 54 5.46 -21.43 -8.10
N LEU A 55 4.22 -20.96 -8.11
CA LEU A 55 3.82 -19.75 -8.84
C LEU A 55 4.52 -18.52 -8.24
N PHE A 56 4.57 -18.41 -6.92
CA PHE A 56 5.35 -17.38 -6.23
C PHE A 56 6.82 -17.36 -6.68
N ASN A 57 7.49 -18.52 -6.66
CA ASN A 57 8.90 -18.62 -7.06
C ASN A 57 9.13 -18.32 -8.54
N LEU A 58 8.14 -18.57 -9.40
CA LEU A 58 8.21 -18.22 -10.83
C LEU A 58 8.28 -16.70 -11.04
N HIS A 59 7.48 -15.94 -10.32
CA HIS A 59 7.35 -14.50 -10.50
C HIS A 59 8.27 -13.67 -9.59
N TYR A 60 8.53 -14.16 -8.38
CA TYR A 60 9.34 -13.46 -7.39
C TYR A 60 10.78 -14.00 -7.29
N GLY A 61 10.96 -15.31 -7.41
CA GLY A 61 12.23 -15.98 -7.17
C GLY A 61 12.43 -16.38 -5.70
N GLN A 62 13.70 -16.49 -5.27
CA GLN A 62 14.03 -16.91 -3.92
C GLN A 62 13.95 -15.76 -2.92
N ARG A 63 13.32 -16.00 -1.78
CA ARG A 63 13.26 -15.05 -0.65
C ARG A 63 14.59 -14.98 0.09
N ALA A 64 14.89 -13.82 0.65
CA ALA A 64 15.99 -13.66 1.59
C ALA A 64 15.76 -14.51 2.86
N THR A 65 16.83 -15.00 3.48
CA THR A 65 16.75 -15.89 4.66
C THR A 65 16.16 -15.24 5.91
N ASN A 66 16.16 -13.91 5.98
CA ASN A 66 15.56 -13.11 7.05
C ASN A 66 14.16 -12.58 6.71
N ALA A 67 13.62 -12.96 5.54
CA ALA A 67 12.29 -12.58 5.13
C ALA A 67 11.23 -13.43 5.83
N VAL A 68 10.27 -12.76 6.47
CA VAL A 68 9.10 -13.36 7.13
C VAL A 68 7.87 -12.92 6.34
N LEU A 69 7.04 -13.88 5.95
CA LEU A 69 5.78 -13.56 5.28
C LEU A 69 4.74 -13.07 6.30
N PRO A 70 3.88 -12.13 5.92
CA PRO A 70 2.70 -11.79 6.71
C PRO A 70 1.77 -13.01 6.81
N GLU A 71 1.02 -13.14 7.90
CA GLU A 71 0.11 -14.28 8.11
C GLU A 71 -1.10 -14.19 7.18
N GLU A 72 -1.66 -13.00 7.04
CA GLU A 72 -2.80 -12.67 6.18
C GLU A 72 -2.54 -11.39 5.40
N VAL A 73 -3.35 -11.16 4.36
CA VAL A 73 -3.30 -9.96 3.51
C VAL A 73 -4.66 -9.30 3.50
N HIS A 74 -4.72 -8.05 3.95
CA HIS A 74 -5.92 -7.23 3.99
C HIS A 74 -5.77 -6.03 3.06
N TYR A 75 -6.78 -5.80 2.21
CA TYR A 75 -6.85 -4.64 1.33
C TYR A 75 -8.07 -3.79 1.72
N LEU A 76 -7.82 -2.59 2.23
CA LEU A 76 -8.85 -1.61 2.61
C LEU A 76 -8.97 -0.57 1.50
N SER A 77 -10.18 -0.45 0.91
CA SER A 77 -10.52 0.64 0.01
C SER A 77 -11.64 1.49 0.61
N PHE A 78 -11.54 2.82 0.40
CA PHE A 78 -12.60 3.75 0.81
C PHE A 78 -13.65 3.96 -0.26
N THR A 79 -13.36 3.64 -1.52
CA THR A 79 -14.21 3.99 -2.67
C THR A 79 -14.60 2.78 -3.50
N ASP A 80 -13.72 1.79 -3.63
CA ASP A 80 -13.90 0.71 -4.57
C ASP A 80 -14.80 -0.40 -4.02
N SER A 81 -15.52 -1.07 -4.92
CA SER A 81 -16.18 -2.34 -4.64
C SER A 81 -15.21 -3.51 -4.83
N TYR A 82 -15.57 -4.69 -4.30
CA TYR A 82 -14.80 -5.91 -4.52
C TYR A 82 -14.66 -6.25 -6.01
N THR A 83 -15.72 -6.07 -6.78
CA THR A 83 -15.72 -6.36 -8.22
C THR A 83 -14.74 -5.46 -8.98
N GLN A 84 -14.70 -4.16 -8.66
CA GLN A 84 -13.73 -3.24 -9.26
C GLN A 84 -12.29 -3.63 -8.89
N PHE A 85 -12.05 -3.94 -7.62
CA PHE A 85 -10.74 -4.41 -7.16
C PHE A 85 -10.28 -5.68 -7.88
N GLU A 86 -11.17 -6.68 -8.03
CA GLU A 86 -10.90 -7.93 -8.75
C GLU A 86 -10.55 -7.67 -10.22
N GLU A 87 -11.37 -6.87 -10.91
CA GLU A 87 -11.14 -6.51 -12.32
C GLU A 87 -9.82 -5.77 -12.53
N GLU A 88 -9.49 -4.80 -11.67
CA GLU A 88 -8.24 -4.05 -11.76
C GLU A 88 -7.01 -4.94 -11.49
N LEU A 89 -7.12 -5.88 -10.56
CA LEU A 89 -6.07 -6.88 -10.32
C LEU A 89 -5.84 -7.75 -11.55
N GLU A 90 -6.90 -8.29 -12.15
CA GLU A 90 -6.78 -9.13 -13.35
C GLU A 90 -6.23 -8.36 -14.58
N LEU A 91 -6.44 -7.04 -14.64
CA LEU A 91 -5.88 -6.19 -15.69
C LEU A 91 -4.41 -5.81 -15.46
N SER A 92 -3.95 -5.83 -14.21
CA SER A 92 -2.61 -5.36 -13.84
C SER A 92 -1.51 -6.43 -13.86
N MET A 93 -1.88 -7.72 -13.97
CA MET A 93 -0.92 -8.84 -14.00
C MET A 93 -1.51 -10.07 -14.70
N GLU A 94 -0.74 -11.17 -14.79
CA GLU A 94 -1.24 -12.44 -15.33
C GLU A 94 -2.44 -12.95 -14.53
N THR A 95 -3.49 -13.36 -15.23
CA THR A 95 -4.76 -13.79 -14.62
C THR A 95 -4.58 -14.94 -13.63
N GLU A 96 -3.69 -15.89 -13.89
CA GLU A 96 -3.40 -17.01 -12.97
C GLU A 96 -2.83 -16.48 -11.66
N LEU A 97 -1.89 -15.54 -11.72
CA LEU A 97 -1.27 -14.93 -10.56
C LEU A 97 -2.30 -14.10 -9.75
N ALA A 98 -3.09 -13.26 -10.44
CA ALA A 98 -4.13 -12.45 -9.82
C ALA A 98 -5.14 -13.32 -9.06
N ARG A 99 -5.68 -14.36 -9.70
CA ARG A 99 -6.67 -15.25 -9.08
C ARG A 99 -6.12 -16.05 -7.91
N THR A 100 -4.89 -16.52 -8.01
CA THR A 100 -4.24 -17.25 -6.90
C THR A 100 -4.05 -16.33 -5.68
N GLY A 101 -3.70 -15.06 -5.89
CA GLY A 101 -3.60 -14.07 -4.82
C GLY A 101 -4.96 -13.75 -4.20
N LEU A 102 -5.99 -13.56 -5.04
CA LEU A 102 -7.36 -13.24 -4.60
C LEU A 102 -7.95 -14.28 -3.63
N GLU A 103 -7.53 -15.56 -3.72
CA GLU A 103 -7.99 -16.60 -2.80
C GLU A 103 -7.67 -16.31 -1.31
N ARG A 104 -6.69 -15.45 -1.04
CA ARG A 104 -6.21 -15.14 0.31
C ARG A 104 -6.11 -13.65 0.63
N ILE A 105 -6.59 -12.78 -0.25
CA ILE A 105 -6.71 -11.36 0.05
C ILE A 105 -8.10 -11.09 0.63
N GLU A 106 -8.13 -10.63 1.87
CA GLU A 106 -9.35 -10.12 2.48
C GLU A 106 -9.57 -8.65 2.07
N PHE A 107 -10.51 -8.44 1.17
CA PHE A 107 -10.91 -7.10 0.75
C PHE A 107 -11.95 -6.52 1.68
N LYS A 108 -11.77 -5.27 2.10
CA LYS A 108 -12.69 -4.52 2.94
C LYS A 108 -13.01 -3.18 2.30
N SER A 109 -14.25 -3.00 1.81
CA SER A 109 -14.75 -1.69 1.40
C SER A 109 -15.26 -0.91 2.60
N LEU A 110 -14.89 0.36 2.69
CA LEU A 110 -15.42 1.36 3.62
C LEU A 110 -16.30 2.39 2.91
N ALA A 111 -16.71 2.14 1.68
CA ALA A 111 -17.51 3.03 0.81
C ALA A 111 -18.82 3.49 1.48
N ASP A 112 -19.50 2.60 2.18
CA ASP A 112 -20.71 2.94 2.95
C ASP A 112 -20.48 4.07 3.95
N SER A 113 -19.36 4.07 4.62
CA SER A 113 -19.01 5.10 5.61
C SER A 113 -18.44 6.33 4.94
N TYR A 114 -17.67 6.15 3.87
CA TYR A 114 -17.05 7.21 3.08
C TYR A 114 -18.10 8.10 2.42
N PHE A 115 -19.05 7.51 1.69
CA PHE A 115 -20.06 8.27 0.92
C PHE A 115 -21.27 8.69 1.76
N ARG A 116 -21.41 8.25 3.00
CA ARG A 116 -22.59 8.48 3.84
C ARG A 116 -23.03 9.93 3.95
N THR A 117 -22.08 10.85 4.04
CA THR A 117 -22.34 12.29 4.19
C THR A 117 -22.21 13.06 2.88
N SER A 118 -21.94 12.36 1.78
CA SER A 118 -21.78 12.95 0.46
C SER A 118 -23.13 13.11 -0.27
N ALA A 119 -23.11 13.80 -1.42
CA ALA A 119 -24.27 13.91 -2.32
C ALA A 119 -24.46 12.68 -3.23
N VAL A 120 -23.62 11.65 -3.10
CA VAL A 120 -23.70 10.43 -3.91
C VAL A 120 -24.96 9.65 -3.56
N PRO A 121 -25.79 9.22 -4.55
CA PRO A 121 -26.96 8.39 -4.30
C PRO A 121 -26.58 7.08 -3.59
N ARG A 122 -27.33 6.74 -2.54
CA ARG A 122 -27.04 5.57 -1.70
C ARG A 122 -26.97 4.26 -2.49
N ASP A 123 -27.82 4.09 -3.48
CA ASP A 123 -27.90 2.87 -4.29
C ASP A 123 -26.65 2.63 -5.16
N TRP A 124 -25.72 3.62 -5.23
CA TRP A 124 -24.50 3.49 -6.00
C TRP A 124 -23.34 2.86 -5.21
N TYR A 125 -23.41 2.87 -3.88
CA TYR A 125 -22.30 2.40 -3.04
C TYR A 125 -22.70 1.37 -1.96
N VAL A 126 -24.01 1.16 -1.74
CA VAL A 126 -24.48 0.15 -0.80
C VAL A 126 -24.71 -1.15 -1.53
N ASP A 127 -23.94 -2.18 -1.20
CA ASP A 127 -24.19 -3.54 -1.65
C ASP A 127 -25.19 -4.20 -0.69
N GLU A 128 -26.39 -4.55 -1.19
CA GLU A 128 -27.44 -5.21 -0.42
C GLU A 128 -27.00 -6.56 0.17
N SER A 129 -25.98 -7.21 -0.45
CA SER A 129 -25.45 -8.49 0.02
C SER A 129 -24.56 -8.35 1.26
N THR A 130 -23.92 -7.20 1.43
CA THR A 130 -23.02 -6.89 2.56
C THR A 130 -23.70 -6.11 3.68
N SER A 131 -24.92 -5.61 3.45
CA SER A 131 -25.69 -4.76 4.39
C SER A 131 -26.12 -5.43 5.71
N ARG A 132 -25.68 -6.65 6.00
CA ARG A 132 -25.98 -7.34 7.28
C ARG A 132 -25.13 -6.94 8.46
N GLY A 133 -24.16 -6.04 8.26
CA GLY A 133 -23.40 -5.40 9.33
C GLY A 133 -23.94 -4.01 9.65
N THR A 134 -25.15 -3.91 10.17
CA THR A 134 -25.67 -2.67 10.76
C THR A 134 -24.82 -2.38 12.00
N TYR A 135 -23.93 -1.42 11.90
CA TYR A 135 -23.38 -0.79 13.11
C TYR A 135 -24.48 0.11 13.68
N PRO A 136 -25.13 -0.29 14.80
CA PRO A 136 -26.20 0.51 15.39
C PRO A 136 -25.59 1.69 16.12
N GLY A 137 -25.93 2.89 15.66
CA GLY A 137 -25.92 4.10 16.47
C GLY A 137 -24.53 4.65 16.81
N GLU A 138 -24.37 5.89 16.49
CA GLU A 138 -23.31 6.86 16.60
C GLU A 138 -22.55 7.05 15.29
N GLN A 139 -22.44 8.32 14.90
CA GLN A 139 -21.62 8.77 13.77
C GLN A 139 -20.15 8.46 14.09
N GLN A 140 -19.74 7.22 13.86
CA GLN A 140 -18.35 6.85 14.02
C GLN A 140 -17.58 7.56 12.91
N ASN A 141 -16.64 8.41 13.30
CA ASN A 141 -15.75 9.08 12.38
C ASN A 141 -14.98 8.02 11.57
N LEU A 142 -14.85 8.23 10.26
CA LEU A 142 -14.16 7.30 9.35
C LEU A 142 -12.75 6.94 9.82
N VAL A 143 -12.03 7.86 10.47
CA VAL A 143 -10.72 7.61 11.08
C VAL A 143 -10.81 6.59 12.23
N ASN A 144 -11.83 6.71 13.09
CA ASN A 144 -12.03 5.75 14.18
C ASN A 144 -12.39 4.37 13.65
N LEU A 145 -13.28 4.31 12.65
CA LEU A 145 -13.63 3.06 11.98
C LEU A 145 -12.40 2.40 11.33
N THR A 146 -11.57 3.18 10.64
CA THR A 146 -10.31 2.70 10.08
C THR A 146 -9.40 2.19 11.19
N GLY A 147 -9.30 2.90 12.31
CA GLY A 147 -8.52 2.47 13.48
C GLY A 147 -9.00 1.13 14.05
N ASP A 148 -10.32 0.93 14.16
CA ASP A 148 -10.89 -0.33 14.67
C ASP A 148 -10.59 -1.51 13.73
N VAL A 149 -10.74 -1.31 12.42
CA VAL A 149 -10.36 -2.33 11.42
C VAL A 149 -8.87 -2.66 11.50
N LEU A 150 -8.00 -1.66 11.65
CA LEU A 150 -6.56 -1.87 11.77
C LEU A 150 -6.19 -2.59 13.08
N ASN A 151 -6.82 -2.27 14.20
CA ASN A 151 -6.62 -2.98 15.47
C ASN A 151 -6.91 -4.47 15.35
N GLU A 152 -7.92 -4.84 14.56
CA GLU A 152 -8.32 -6.23 14.35
C GLU A 152 -7.43 -6.94 13.32
N ARG A 153 -7.04 -6.26 12.24
CA ARG A 153 -6.49 -6.88 11.03
C ARG A 153 -4.98 -6.68 10.83
N ALA A 154 -4.35 -5.71 11.48
CA ALA A 154 -2.94 -5.41 11.21
C ALA A 154 -1.90 -6.26 11.96
N PRO A 155 -2.18 -6.89 13.15
CA PRO A 155 -1.17 -7.68 13.84
C PRO A 155 -0.63 -8.83 12.99
N ASN A 156 0.69 -8.87 12.74
CA ASN A 156 1.43 -9.83 11.91
C ASN A 156 1.06 -9.87 10.42
N ASN A 157 0.17 -9.02 9.96
CA ASN A 157 -0.41 -9.06 8.62
C ASN A 157 0.19 -7.98 7.70
N LEU A 158 -0.04 -8.16 6.39
CA LEU A 158 0.08 -7.08 5.42
C LEU A 158 -1.28 -6.38 5.31
N VAL A 159 -1.30 -5.08 5.56
CA VAL A 159 -2.49 -4.25 5.32
C VAL A 159 -2.16 -3.18 4.30
N VAL A 160 -2.97 -3.12 3.25
CA VAL A 160 -2.95 -2.06 2.24
C VAL A 160 -4.10 -1.10 2.51
N ILE A 161 -3.82 0.20 2.52
CA ILE A 161 -4.83 1.27 2.70
C ILE A 161 -4.86 2.12 1.44
N ASP A 162 -5.96 2.01 0.68
CA ASP A 162 -6.21 2.71 -0.59
C ASP A 162 -7.45 3.59 -0.46
N SER A 163 -7.35 4.90 -0.21
CA SER A 163 -6.13 5.65 -0.01
C SER A 163 -6.25 6.61 1.18
N LEU A 164 -5.13 7.06 1.72
CA LEU A 164 -5.15 8.14 2.72
C LEU A 164 -5.68 9.45 2.12
N SER A 165 -5.50 9.68 0.80
CA SER A 165 -6.08 10.83 0.10
C SER A 165 -7.60 10.85 0.21
N ASP A 166 -8.26 9.68 0.08
CA ASP A 166 -9.70 9.55 0.27
C ASP A 166 -10.09 9.82 1.72
N LEU A 167 -9.35 9.26 2.67
CA LEU A 167 -9.60 9.52 4.10
C LEU A 167 -9.51 11.02 4.43
N VAL A 168 -8.49 11.72 3.91
CA VAL A 168 -8.34 13.18 4.07
C VAL A 168 -9.51 13.91 3.43
N SER A 169 -9.92 13.53 2.22
CA SER A 169 -11.01 14.16 1.49
C SER A 169 -12.36 14.01 2.22
N ALA A 170 -12.65 12.84 2.78
CA ALA A 170 -13.89 12.58 3.50
C ALA A 170 -14.00 13.32 4.83
N THR A 171 -12.88 13.68 5.44
CA THR A 171 -12.84 14.26 6.78
C THR A 171 -12.63 15.78 6.78
N GLY A 172 -12.46 16.39 5.62
CA GLY A 172 -12.00 17.78 5.43
C GLY A 172 -12.78 18.89 6.16
N GLU A 173 -14.05 18.65 6.56
CA GLU A 173 -14.80 19.59 7.43
C GLU A 173 -14.79 19.19 8.91
N GLN A 174 -14.39 17.95 9.23
CA GLN A 174 -14.50 17.39 10.58
C GLN A 174 -13.13 17.24 11.28
N LEU A 175 -12.05 17.14 10.52
CA LEU A 175 -10.70 16.96 11.02
C LEU A 175 -9.75 17.97 10.39
N GLU A 176 -8.81 18.44 11.18
CA GLU A 176 -7.69 19.24 10.69
C GLU A 176 -6.57 18.33 10.15
N TRP A 177 -5.73 18.83 9.26
CA TRP A 177 -4.54 18.11 8.78
C TRP A 177 -3.68 17.56 9.92
N ALA A 178 -3.61 18.28 11.03
CA ALA A 178 -2.88 17.84 12.23
C ALA A 178 -3.40 16.50 12.78
N ASP A 179 -4.71 16.25 12.72
CA ASP A 179 -5.32 15.01 13.20
C ASP A 179 -4.92 13.81 12.35
N ILE A 180 -4.82 14.01 11.03
CA ILE A 180 -4.30 13.00 10.10
C ILE A 180 -2.83 12.67 10.43
N ILE A 181 -2.02 13.67 10.71
CA ILE A 181 -0.62 13.47 11.11
C ILE A 181 -0.53 12.74 12.46
N TYR A 182 -1.41 13.06 13.42
CA TYR A 182 -1.48 12.32 14.68
C TYR A 182 -1.91 10.88 14.48
N PHE A 183 -2.90 10.63 13.62
CA PHE A 183 -3.34 9.29 13.26
C PHE A 183 -2.17 8.45 12.69
N VAL A 184 -1.45 8.96 11.69
CA VAL A 184 -0.33 8.24 11.07
C VAL A 184 0.83 8.02 12.05
N LYS A 185 1.15 9.01 12.91
CA LYS A 185 2.16 8.84 13.98
C LYS A 185 1.73 7.80 15.01
N GLY A 186 0.45 7.79 15.39
CA GLY A 186 -0.14 6.78 16.24
C GLY A 186 -0.06 5.39 15.61
N LEU A 187 -0.46 5.29 14.34
CA LEU A 187 -0.40 4.06 13.55
C LEU A 187 1.04 3.50 13.49
N ARG A 188 2.03 4.34 13.20
CA ARG A 188 3.44 3.91 13.21
C ARG A 188 3.88 3.38 14.58
N ARG A 189 3.38 3.97 15.66
CA ARG A 189 3.71 3.52 17.02
C ARG A 189 3.18 2.12 17.28
N VAL A 190 1.89 1.90 17.02
CA VAL A 190 1.25 0.59 17.27
C VAL A 190 1.68 -0.48 16.27
N ALA A 191 1.94 -0.10 15.03
CA ALA A 191 2.45 -1.03 14.00
C ALA A 191 3.75 -1.72 14.44
N ASN A 192 4.63 -1.01 15.16
CA ASN A 192 5.85 -1.59 15.71
C ASN A 192 5.56 -2.71 16.73
N GLU A 193 4.45 -2.63 17.46
CA GLU A 193 4.00 -3.65 18.40
C GLU A 193 3.29 -4.80 17.67
N TRP A 194 2.52 -4.50 16.64
CA TRP A 194 1.81 -5.48 15.81
C TRP A 194 2.73 -6.34 14.97
N GLY A 195 3.87 -5.82 14.55
CA GLY A 195 4.87 -6.58 13.81
C GLY A 195 4.49 -6.90 12.34
N GLY A 196 3.38 -6.37 11.82
CA GLY A 196 2.97 -6.48 10.43
C GLY A 196 3.66 -5.47 9.50
N LEU A 197 3.14 -5.31 8.29
CA LEU A 197 3.50 -4.27 7.33
C LEU A 197 2.24 -3.51 6.89
N ILE A 198 2.25 -2.20 6.99
CA ILE A 198 1.16 -1.35 6.51
C ILE A 198 1.67 -0.52 5.34
N LEU A 199 1.02 -0.68 4.18
CA LEU A 199 1.22 0.15 3.00
C LEU A 199 0.12 1.21 2.95
N LEU A 200 0.53 2.48 2.92
CA LEU A 200 -0.37 3.62 2.97
C LEU A 200 -0.22 4.44 1.69
N HIS A 201 -1.23 4.42 0.83
CA HIS A 201 -1.21 5.15 -0.44
C HIS A 201 -1.64 6.60 -0.28
N VAL A 202 -0.96 7.49 -0.99
CA VAL A 202 -1.29 8.92 -1.10
C VAL A 202 -1.01 9.40 -2.53
N ASP A 203 -1.99 10.04 -3.12
CA ASP A 203 -1.78 10.77 -4.36
C ASP A 203 -0.93 12.02 -4.13
N HIS A 204 0.15 12.14 -4.90
CA HIS A 204 1.10 13.24 -4.75
C HIS A 204 0.42 14.60 -4.95
N ASP A 205 -0.46 14.71 -5.93
CA ASP A 205 -1.06 15.98 -6.35
C ASP A 205 -2.18 16.48 -5.42
N THR A 206 -2.59 15.66 -4.45
CA THR A 206 -3.63 16.03 -3.46
C THR A 206 -3.09 16.77 -2.26
N LEU A 207 -1.77 16.82 -2.06
CA LEU A 207 -1.12 17.43 -0.90
C LEU A 207 -0.16 18.54 -1.32
N THR A 208 -0.02 19.54 -0.46
CA THR A 208 1.04 20.56 -0.59
C THR A 208 2.41 19.96 -0.27
N GLU A 209 3.50 20.58 -0.72
CA GLU A 209 4.87 20.15 -0.40
C GLU A 209 5.15 20.06 1.11
N THR A 210 4.54 20.96 1.91
CA THR A 210 4.66 20.94 3.36
C THR A 210 3.98 19.73 3.97
N GLU A 211 2.76 19.43 3.54
CA GLU A 211 1.99 18.25 3.96
C GLU A 211 2.69 16.95 3.56
N HIS A 212 3.25 16.91 2.35
CA HIS A 212 4.11 15.81 1.92
C HIS A 212 5.30 15.58 2.85
N GLY A 213 6.01 16.64 3.21
CA GLY A 213 7.12 16.54 4.16
C GLY A 213 6.68 15.98 5.51
N GLN A 214 5.55 16.45 6.02
CA GLN A 214 5.00 16.02 7.30
C GLN A 214 4.55 14.55 7.31
N ILE A 215 3.89 14.09 6.24
CA ILE A 215 3.41 12.70 6.17
C ILE A 215 4.57 11.72 5.99
N ILE A 216 5.58 12.05 5.16
CA ILE A 216 6.81 11.27 4.99
C ILE A 216 7.52 11.09 6.33
N ASP A 217 7.70 12.17 7.12
CA ASP A 217 8.33 12.09 8.45
C ASP A 217 7.50 11.28 9.45
N SER A 218 6.19 11.20 9.26
CA SER A 218 5.29 10.46 10.14
C SER A 218 5.37 8.94 9.95
N CYS A 219 5.82 8.46 8.78
CA CYS A 219 5.93 7.06 8.44
C CYS A 219 7.29 6.44 8.82
N SER A 220 7.40 5.12 8.73
CA SER A 220 8.66 4.38 8.92
C SER A 220 9.55 4.45 7.67
N GLY A 221 8.91 4.49 6.50
CA GLY A 221 9.55 4.59 5.20
C GLY A 221 8.64 5.27 4.18
N ALA A 222 9.21 5.73 3.06
CA ALA A 222 8.46 6.32 1.97
C ALA A 222 9.06 5.93 0.61
N LEU A 223 8.21 5.46 -0.28
CA LEU A 223 8.47 5.17 -1.67
C LEU A 223 7.76 6.21 -2.53
N ARG A 224 8.47 6.79 -3.50
CA ARG A 224 7.91 7.78 -4.41
C ARG A 224 7.89 7.26 -5.84
N PHE A 225 6.72 7.29 -6.46
CA PHE A 225 6.48 6.91 -7.85
C PHE A 225 6.38 8.16 -8.72
N ARG A 226 7.10 8.19 -9.85
CA ARG A 226 7.17 9.35 -10.72
C ARG A 226 7.25 8.95 -12.18
N TRP A 227 6.84 9.89 -13.04
CA TRP A 227 7.17 9.86 -14.45
C TRP A 227 8.51 10.53 -14.68
N SER A 228 9.44 9.83 -15.35
CA SER A 228 10.73 10.39 -15.76
C SER A 228 10.67 10.88 -17.20
N THR A 229 11.09 12.10 -17.42
CA THR A 229 11.13 12.75 -18.75
C THR A 229 12.53 12.71 -19.40
N GLY A 230 13.42 11.86 -18.92
CA GLY A 230 14.79 11.72 -19.41
C GLY A 230 14.88 10.91 -20.70
N GLY A 231 14.66 11.51 -21.86
CA GLY A 231 14.76 10.87 -23.17
C GLY A 231 13.52 11.03 -24.05
N SER A 232 13.43 10.22 -25.12
CA SER A 232 12.29 10.23 -26.05
C SER A 232 11.08 9.41 -25.56
N VAL A 233 11.20 8.70 -24.45
CA VAL A 233 10.17 7.83 -23.89
C VAL A 233 9.89 8.22 -22.45
N LEU A 234 8.60 8.31 -22.13
CA LEU A 234 8.13 8.50 -20.77
C LEU A 234 8.34 7.18 -20.00
N ALA A 235 9.15 7.20 -18.96
CA ALA A 235 9.43 6.03 -18.13
C ALA A 235 8.86 6.22 -16.71
N ARG A 236 8.38 5.14 -16.11
CA ARG A 236 8.01 5.13 -14.68
C ARG A 236 9.25 4.90 -13.84
N THR A 237 9.35 5.60 -12.72
CA THR A 237 10.44 5.41 -11.76
C THR A 237 9.92 5.27 -10.33
N LEU A 238 10.62 4.46 -9.54
CA LEU A 238 10.44 4.28 -8.11
C LEU A 238 11.67 4.79 -7.37
N MET A 239 11.48 5.71 -6.44
CA MET A 239 12.53 6.25 -5.59
C MET A 239 12.31 5.90 -4.12
N LEU A 240 13.35 5.43 -3.44
CA LEU A 240 13.42 5.35 -1.98
C LEU A 240 13.62 6.75 -1.41
N LYS A 241 12.56 7.36 -0.86
CA LYS A 241 12.63 8.73 -0.35
C LYS A 241 13.11 8.80 1.10
N SER A 242 12.67 7.85 1.92
CA SER A 242 13.03 7.74 3.34
C SER A 242 12.85 6.30 3.79
N PHE A 243 13.76 5.83 4.67
CA PHE A 243 13.56 4.56 5.37
C PHE A 243 14.38 4.57 6.66
N ARG A 244 13.69 4.66 7.80
CA ARG A 244 14.36 4.76 9.11
C ARG A 244 15.15 3.49 9.41
N GLY A 245 16.43 3.65 9.70
CA GLY A 245 17.33 2.55 10.06
C GLY A 245 17.79 1.66 8.90
N ILE A 246 17.37 1.91 7.66
CA ILE A 246 17.84 1.19 6.48
C ILE A 246 18.79 2.05 5.65
N LEU A 247 18.49 3.32 5.42
CA LEU A 247 19.29 4.19 4.56
C LEU A 247 20.75 4.33 5.03
N SER A 248 21.02 4.17 6.34
CA SER A 248 22.37 4.13 6.86
C SER A 248 23.13 2.82 6.57
N GLN A 249 22.44 1.80 6.09
CA GLN A 249 23.00 0.48 5.73
C GLN A 249 23.09 0.29 4.22
N ILE A 250 22.45 1.17 3.45
CA ILE A 250 22.57 1.24 2.00
C ILE A 250 23.72 2.23 1.72
N ASP A 251 24.71 1.81 0.94
CA ASP A 251 25.80 2.69 0.55
C ASP A 251 25.23 3.97 -0.09
N GLU A 252 25.84 5.14 0.18
CA GLU A 252 25.39 6.43 -0.37
C GLU A 252 25.32 6.43 -1.91
N ASP A 253 26.05 5.52 -2.57
CA ASP A 253 25.97 5.23 -4.00
C ASP A 253 24.67 4.50 -4.43
N ASP A 254 23.90 3.96 -3.49
CA ASP A 254 22.67 3.20 -3.66
C ASP A 254 21.41 3.96 -3.21
N LEU A 255 21.45 5.28 -3.09
CA LEU A 255 20.26 6.13 -3.11
C LEU A 255 19.61 6.03 -4.50
N VAL A 256 18.73 5.05 -4.61
CA VAL A 256 18.42 4.37 -5.85
C VAL A 256 17.10 4.86 -6.38
N GLU A 257 17.12 5.38 -7.58
CA GLU A 257 15.97 5.47 -8.44
C GLU A 257 15.95 4.22 -9.34
N PHE A 258 14.89 3.43 -9.24
CA PHE A 258 14.64 2.29 -10.11
C PHE A 258 13.80 2.70 -11.29
N GLU A 259 14.09 2.19 -12.47
CA GLU A 259 13.10 2.13 -13.55
C GLU A 259 12.07 1.05 -13.19
N SER A 260 10.79 1.35 -13.38
CA SER A 260 9.72 0.41 -13.11
C SER A 260 8.92 0.09 -14.36
N GLU A 261 8.44 -1.14 -14.43
CA GLU A 261 7.66 -1.68 -15.53
C GLU A 261 6.43 -2.40 -15.00
N LEU A 262 5.38 -2.43 -15.80
CA LEU A 262 4.16 -3.20 -15.56
C LEU A 262 4.13 -4.36 -16.56
N GLY A 263 3.97 -5.57 -16.05
CA GLY A 263 3.98 -6.78 -16.88
C GLY A 263 3.21 -7.93 -16.24
N GLY A 264 3.41 -9.15 -16.74
CA GLY A 264 2.72 -10.33 -16.23
C GLY A 264 2.92 -10.60 -14.73
N SER A 265 4.06 -10.22 -14.19
CA SER A 265 4.33 -10.29 -12.75
C SER A 265 3.82 -9.07 -11.96
N GLY A 266 2.99 -8.22 -12.55
CA GLY A 266 2.55 -6.96 -11.96
C GLY A 266 3.63 -5.87 -12.05
N PHE A 267 3.79 -5.10 -10.98
CA PHE A 267 4.80 -4.06 -10.86
C PHE A 267 6.18 -4.67 -10.60
N THR A 268 7.13 -4.32 -11.44
CA THR A 268 8.53 -4.77 -11.31
C THR A 268 9.48 -3.59 -11.38
N VAL A 269 10.69 -3.75 -10.85
CA VAL A 269 11.75 -2.75 -10.97
C VAL A 269 12.95 -3.35 -11.68
N SER A 270 13.51 -2.62 -12.64
CA SER A 270 14.61 -3.09 -13.47
C SER A 270 15.94 -2.45 -13.06
N ASN A 271 16.41 -1.48 -13.74
CA ASN A 271 17.76 -0.96 -13.52
C ASN A 271 17.82 0.15 -12.47
N VAL A 272 18.89 0.13 -11.67
CA VAL A 272 19.28 1.22 -10.78
C VAL A 272 19.85 2.35 -11.63
N ARG A 273 19.19 3.52 -11.66
CA ARG A 273 19.81 4.73 -12.17
C ARG A 273 20.57 5.40 -11.03
N LYS A 274 21.89 5.54 -11.16
CA LYS A 274 22.65 6.42 -10.25
C LYS A 274 22.21 7.86 -10.50
N ILE A 275 21.64 8.49 -9.48
CA ILE A 275 21.42 9.94 -9.50
C ILE A 275 22.79 10.59 -9.35
N ARG A 276 23.27 11.26 -10.39
CA ARG A 276 24.50 12.08 -10.35
C ARG A 276 24.16 13.49 -9.92
#